data_a6b60a32a6606eb4d665bae61bbff7b6
#
_entry.id   a6b60a32a6606eb4d665bae61bbff7b6
#
_cell.length_a   1.000
_cell.length_b   1.000
_cell.length_c   1.000
_cell.angle_alpha   90.00
_cell.angle_beta   90.00
_cell.angle_gamma   90.00
#
_symmetry.space_group_name_H-M   'P 1'
#
loop_
_entity.id
_entity.type
_entity.pdbx_description
1 polymer ?
#
loop_
_entity_poly.entity_id
_entity_poly.type
_entity_poly.pdbx_seq_one_letter_code
_entity_poly.pdbx_strand_id
1 'polypeptide(L)'
;YNGQHHMFHAVSGLYFSKFKEALCLICDGGGETPTEVSPYLELFRLIESIFYIKDNKVKPLYKHYSMAKHDFFNNFKEKNVDIKKENTDIKLSNETCGGYKYLKYREEAGFKEHEEGQLMGIAAYKNTNTNLDKNVLELAHKAQEETLQERIKLIEKAMTYNDCKNIVLSGGYHLNCSNNFKLVKHFPQLNFFVDPIAHDGGTAVGVAAYDTYY
;
A
#
# COMPACT_ATOMS: atom_id res chain seq x y z
N TYR A 1 8.31 18.57 6.36
CA TYR A 1 8.10 17.25 5.69
C TYR A 1 6.65 16.96 5.33
N ASN A 2 5.80 17.98 5.18
CA ASN A 2 4.43 17.79 4.71
C ASN A 2 4.44 17.24 3.26
N GLY A 3 3.67 16.18 3.01
CA GLY A 3 3.51 15.61 1.68
C GLY A 3 4.53 14.52 1.29
N GLN A 4 5.16 13.85 2.26
CA GLN A 4 6.19 12.84 2.02
C GLN A 4 5.99 11.53 2.82
N HIS A 5 4.78 11.28 3.31
CA HIS A 5 4.46 10.14 4.17
C HIS A 5 4.90 8.80 3.55
N HIS A 6 4.48 8.52 2.32
CA HIS A 6 4.88 7.29 1.64
C HIS A 6 6.38 7.21 1.31
N MET A 7 7.03 8.35 1.09
CA MET A 7 8.47 8.37 0.89
C MET A 7 9.21 7.92 2.16
N PHE A 8 8.75 8.34 3.33
CA PHE A 8 9.38 7.91 4.60
C PHE A 8 9.13 6.44 4.92
N HIS A 9 7.99 5.87 4.55
CA HIS A 9 7.82 4.42 4.57
C HIS A 9 8.84 3.71 3.67
N ALA A 10 9.07 4.22 2.45
CA ALA A 10 10.03 3.64 1.52
C ALA A 10 11.47 3.69 2.06
N VAL A 11 11.86 4.83 2.65
CA VAL A 11 13.19 5.01 3.24
C VAL A 11 13.38 4.13 4.48
N SER A 12 12.37 4.02 5.36
CA SER A 12 12.39 3.11 6.52
C SER A 12 12.63 1.67 6.09
N GLY A 13 11.82 1.19 5.16
CA GLY A 13 11.93 -0.19 4.70
C GLY A 13 13.28 -0.48 4.02
N LEU A 14 13.80 0.43 3.20
CA LEU A 14 15.13 0.27 2.60
C LEU A 14 16.23 0.25 3.67
N TYR A 15 16.16 1.15 4.65
CA TYR A 15 17.13 1.21 5.75
C TYR A 15 17.24 -0.12 6.49
N PHE A 16 16.13 -0.74 6.84
CA PHE A 16 16.12 -2.04 7.52
C PHE A 16 16.50 -3.20 6.60
N SER A 17 16.20 -3.13 5.30
CA SER A 17 16.45 -4.22 4.35
C SER A 17 17.92 -4.50 4.11
N LYS A 18 18.80 -3.50 4.33
CA LYS A 18 20.22 -3.51 3.96
C LYS A 18 20.46 -3.66 2.44
N PHE A 19 19.44 -3.53 1.61
CA PHE A 19 19.62 -3.47 0.16
C PHE A 19 20.31 -2.17 -0.23
N LYS A 20 21.19 -2.22 -1.22
CA LYS A 20 21.83 -1.02 -1.79
C LYS A 20 20.89 -0.28 -2.74
N GLU A 21 19.94 -0.99 -3.31
CA GLU A 21 18.89 -0.48 -4.17
C GLU A 21 17.64 -1.34 -4.06
N ALA A 22 16.48 -0.74 -4.19
CA ALA A 22 15.21 -1.46 -4.21
C ALA A 22 14.10 -0.70 -4.92
N LEU A 23 13.11 -1.44 -5.42
CA LEU A 23 11.76 -0.96 -5.67
C LEU A 23 10.99 -1.05 -4.36
N CYS A 24 10.57 0.10 -3.82
CA CYS A 24 9.82 0.19 -2.58
C CYS A 24 8.33 0.39 -2.91
N LEU A 25 7.51 -0.59 -2.54
CA LEU A 25 6.07 -0.58 -2.75
C LEU A 25 5.40 -0.26 -1.42
N ILE A 26 4.70 0.86 -1.40
CA ILE A 26 3.99 1.35 -0.22
C ILE A 26 2.50 1.18 -0.45
N CYS A 27 1.84 0.58 0.52
CA CYS A 27 0.39 0.43 0.53
C CYS A 27 -0.16 0.72 1.92
N ASP A 28 -0.93 1.77 2.02
CA ASP A 28 -1.36 2.30 3.30
C ASP A 28 -2.85 2.67 3.31
N GLY A 29 -3.39 2.99 4.51
CA GLY A 29 -4.76 3.46 4.69
C GLY A 29 -5.01 4.89 4.21
N GLY A 30 -3.94 5.68 4.01
CA GLY A 30 -3.99 7.01 3.42
C GLY A 30 -2.82 7.88 3.83
N GLY A 31 -2.07 8.35 2.85
CA GLY A 31 -0.96 9.29 3.01
C GLY A 31 -1.33 10.73 2.66
N GLU A 32 -0.37 11.43 2.06
CA GLU A 32 -0.49 12.83 1.66
C GLU A 32 -1.54 13.08 0.58
N THR A 33 -1.94 14.34 0.46
CA THR A 33 -2.77 14.85 -0.65
C THR A 33 -1.92 15.16 -1.89
N PRO A 34 -2.49 15.11 -3.11
CA PRO A 34 -1.74 15.37 -4.35
C PRO A 34 -1.50 16.86 -4.61
N THR A 35 -0.95 17.58 -3.64
CA THR A 35 -0.68 19.04 -3.77
C THR A 35 0.28 19.35 -4.91
N GLU A 36 1.12 18.40 -5.29
CA GLU A 36 1.98 18.49 -6.46
C GLU A 36 1.23 18.53 -7.80
N VAL A 37 -0.01 18.02 -7.83
CA VAL A 37 -0.88 18.05 -9.03
C VAL A 37 -1.76 19.29 -9.02
N SER A 38 -2.47 19.52 -7.92
CA SER A 38 -3.33 20.68 -7.75
C SER A 38 -3.70 20.87 -6.26
N PRO A 39 -3.71 22.12 -5.76
CA PRO A 39 -4.17 22.41 -4.40
C PRO A 39 -5.67 22.14 -4.18
N TYR A 40 -6.44 22.00 -5.26
CA TYR A 40 -7.89 21.74 -5.18
C TYR A 40 -8.24 20.27 -4.99
N LEU A 41 -7.25 19.38 -4.89
CA LEU A 41 -7.45 17.93 -4.74
C LEU A 41 -7.32 17.47 -3.28
N GLU A 42 -7.71 18.28 -2.32
CA GLU A 42 -7.59 18.04 -0.88
C GLU A 42 -8.33 16.78 -0.39
N LEU A 43 -9.35 16.33 -1.12
CA LEU A 43 -10.11 15.13 -0.79
C LEU A 43 -9.41 13.82 -1.17
N PHE A 44 -8.42 13.89 -2.06
CA PHE A 44 -7.63 12.73 -2.45
C PHE A 44 -6.58 12.40 -1.39
N ARG A 45 -6.34 11.10 -1.18
CA ARG A 45 -5.27 10.58 -0.34
C ARG A 45 -4.42 9.59 -1.13
N LEU A 46 -3.12 9.66 -0.94
CA LEU A 46 -2.18 8.68 -1.49
C LEU A 46 -2.41 7.35 -0.78
N ILE A 47 -2.78 6.31 -1.53
CA ILE A 47 -3.12 4.99 -1.00
C ILE A 47 -2.11 3.93 -1.37
N GLU A 48 -1.42 4.10 -2.49
CA GLU A 48 -0.31 3.23 -2.89
C GLU A 48 0.70 4.00 -3.74
N SER A 49 1.96 3.59 -3.65
CA SER A 49 3.03 4.20 -4.41
C SER A 49 4.18 3.23 -4.67
N ILE A 50 4.98 3.55 -5.70
CA ILE A 50 6.21 2.87 -6.04
C ILE A 50 7.33 3.89 -6.09
N PHE A 51 8.38 3.64 -5.31
CA PHE A 51 9.63 4.39 -5.35
C PHE A 51 10.77 3.48 -5.78
N TYR A 52 11.71 4.02 -6.52
CA TYR A 52 13.01 3.39 -6.71
C TYR A 52 14.05 4.17 -5.91
N ILE A 53 14.79 3.47 -5.07
CA ILE A 53 15.81 4.07 -4.23
C ILE A 53 17.16 3.42 -4.55
N LYS A 54 18.14 4.25 -4.88
CA LYS A 54 19.51 3.85 -5.18
C LYS A 54 20.46 5.04 -4.96
N ASP A 55 21.66 4.75 -4.47
CA ASP A 55 22.73 5.74 -4.29
C ASP A 55 22.23 7.00 -3.55
N ASN A 56 21.50 6.81 -2.47
CA ASN A 56 20.88 7.86 -1.65
C ASN A 56 19.93 8.79 -2.43
N LYS A 57 19.36 8.32 -3.53
CA LYS A 57 18.36 9.06 -4.31
C LYS A 57 17.04 8.34 -4.27
N VAL A 58 15.99 9.04 -3.84
CA VAL A 58 14.61 8.56 -3.82
C VAL A 58 13.90 9.08 -5.06
N LYS A 59 13.49 8.17 -5.95
CA LYS A 59 12.78 8.50 -7.18
C LYS A 59 11.36 7.95 -7.11
N PRO A 60 10.32 8.78 -7.07
CA PRO A 60 8.96 8.31 -7.24
C PRO A 60 8.75 7.85 -8.68
N LEU A 61 8.11 6.69 -8.86
CA LEU A 61 7.78 6.12 -10.16
C LEU A 61 6.28 6.10 -10.41
N TYR A 62 5.51 5.86 -9.34
CA TYR A 62 4.06 5.78 -9.41
C TYR A 62 3.44 6.25 -8.09
N LYS A 63 2.32 6.97 -8.20
CA LYS A 63 1.49 7.40 -7.08
C LYS A 63 0.02 7.22 -7.45
N HIS A 64 -0.73 6.56 -6.58
CA HIS A 64 -2.18 6.39 -6.73
C HIS A 64 -2.90 7.10 -5.59
N TYR A 65 -3.59 8.15 -5.94
CA TYR A 65 -4.43 8.92 -5.05
C TYR A 65 -5.89 8.52 -5.24
N SER A 66 -6.59 8.27 -4.14
CA SER A 66 -8.02 7.95 -4.15
C SER A 66 -8.80 8.89 -3.25
N MET A 67 -10.02 9.21 -3.65
CA MET A 67 -10.99 9.93 -2.83
C MET A 67 -12.11 9.04 -2.30
N ALA A 68 -11.97 7.74 -2.38
CA ALA A 68 -12.97 6.74 -1.95
C ALA A 68 -13.37 6.84 -0.46
N LYS A 69 -12.61 7.61 0.35
CA LYS A 69 -12.89 7.85 1.78
C LYS A 69 -14.09 8.80 2.02
N HIS A 70 -14.57 9.45 1.00
CA HIS A 70 -15.64 10.45 1.14
C HIS A 70 -16.92 9.92 0.51
N ASP A 71 -17.88 9.49 1.34
CA ASP A 71 -19.22 9.06 0.94
C ASP A 71 -19.99 10.11 0.11
N PHE A 72 -19.52 11.34 0.15
CA PHE A 72 -20.10 12.47 -0.60
C PHE A 72 -20.08 12.28 -2.13
N PHE A 73 -19.28 11.35 -2.66
CA PHE A 73 -19.05 11.18 -4.09
C PHE A 73 -19.59 9.88 -4.69
N ASN A 74 -20.53 9.21 -4.03
CA ASN A 74 -21.23 8.06 -4.59
C ASN A 74 -21.91 8.33 -5.93
N ASN A 75 -22.05 9.60 -6.34
CA ASN A 75 -22.61 10.05 -7.61
C ASN A 75 -21.55 10.41 -8.68
N PHE A 76 -20.26 10.40 -8.36
CA PHE A 76 -19.22 10.56 -9.37
C PHE A 76 -19.01 9.23 -10.07
N LYS A 77 -19.38 9.17 -11.36
CA LYS A 77 -18.99 8.04 -12.23
C LYS A 77 -17.49 7.86 -12.14
N GLU A 78 -17.06 6.61 -11.97
CA GLU A 78 -15.65 6.22 -11.97
C GLU A 78 -14.88 6.96 -13.08
N LYS A 79 -14.05 7.88 -12.71
CA LYS A 79 -13.13 8.54 -13.62
C LYS A 79 -11.73 8.26 -13.10
N ASN A 80 -11.04 7.38 -13.80
CA ASN A 80 -9.60 7.26 -13.65
C ASN A 80 -8.96 8.37 -14.50
N VAL A 81 -8.11 9.17 -13.87
CA VAL A 81 -7.30 10.18 -14.56
C VAL A 81 -5.85 9.80 -14.35
N ASP A 82 -5.18 9.47 -15.45
CA ASP A 82 -3.75 9.21 -15.46
C ASP A 82 -3.01 10.48 -15.88
N ILE A 83 -2.08 10.92 -15.05
CA ILE A 83 -1.26 12.11 -15.26
C ILE A 83 0.20 11.67 -15.22
N LYS A 84 1.01 12.20 -16.11
CA LYS A 84 2.46 12.06 -16.02
C LYS A 84 3.08 13.38 -15.60
N LYS A 85 3.73 13.41 -14.44
CA LYS A 85 4.47 14.56 -13.96
C LYS A 85 5.95 14.21 -13.86
N GLU A 86 6.78 14.87 -14.67
CA GLU A 86 8.21 14.53 -14.81
C GLU A 86 8.38 13.03 -15.18
N ASN A 87 8.92 12.22 -14.26
CA ASN A 87 9.11 10.78 -14.43
C ASN A 87 8.19 9.94 -13.55
N THR A 88 7.13 10.54 -12.98
CA THR A 88 6.19 9.89 -12.08
C THR A 88 4.83 9.73 -12.76
N ASP A 89 4.34 8.51 -12.83
CA ASP A 89 2.96 8.24 -13.23
C ASP A 89 2.03 8.46 -12.03
N ILE A 90 1.02 9.29 -12.20
CA ILE A 90 0.05 9.64 -11.16
C ILE A 90 -1.33 9.18 -11.60
N LYS A 91 -1.97 8.34 -10.80
CA LYS A 91 -3.36 7.93 -10.96
C LYS A 91 -4.22 8.67 -9.94
N LEU A 92 -5.30 9.30 -10.41
CA LEU A 92 -6.38 9.81 -9.57
C LEU A 92 -7.62 8.95 -9.80
N SER A 93 -8.24 8.45 -8.75
CA SER A 93 -9.42 7.60 -8.87
C SER A 93 -10.36 7.73 -7.66
N ASN A 94 -11.54 7.10 -7.77
CA ASN A 94 -12.42 6.82 -6.65
C ASN A 94 -12.39 5.34 -6.23
N GLU A 95 -11.43 4.57 -6.73
CA GLU A 95 -11.28 3.16 -6.42
C GLU A 95 -10.77 2.97 -4.98
N THR A 96 -11.32 1.97 -4.31
CA THR A 96 -10.74 1.45 -3.08
C THR A 96 -9.72 0.38 -3.43
N CYS A 97 -8.50 0.48 -2.93
CA CYS A 97 -7.50 -0.58 -3.08
C CYS A 97 -6.66 -0.74 -1.82
N GLY A 98 -5.98 -1.86 -1.72
CA GLY A 98 -5.02 -2.16 -0.68
C GLY A 98 -5.55 -2.02 0.74
N GLY A 99 -4.84 -1.25 1.55
CA GLY A 99 -5.19 -0.99 2.95
C GLY A 99 -6.57 -0.38 3.09
N TYR A 100 -6.91 0.53 2.18
CA TYR A 100 -8.21 1.18 2.19
C TYR A 100 -9.39 0.22 1.92
N LYS A 101 -9.22 -0.74 1.01
CA LYS A 101 -10.20 -1.80 0.78
C LYS A 101 -10.38 -2.68 2.02
N TYR A 102 -9.30 -2.91 2.77
CA TYR A 102 -9.37 -3.64 4.04
C TYR A 102 -10.23 -2.91 5.08
N LEU A 103 -10.09 -1.59 5.19
CA LEU A 103 -10.93 -0.77 6.08
C LEU A 103 -12.41 -0.94 5.75
N LYS A 104 -12.76 -0.91 4.46
CA LYS A 104 -14.14 -1.09 4.01
C LYS A 104 -14.70 -2.47 4.39
N TYR A 105 -13.94 -3.54 4.13
CA TYR A 105 -14.36 -4.89 4.50
C TYR A 105 -14.47 -5.09 6.01
N ARG A 106 -13.61 -4.45 6.78
CA ARG A 106 -13.71 -4.42 8.25
C ARG A 106 -15.03 -3.81 8.71
N GLU A 107 -15.41 -2.67 8.14
CA GLU A 107 -16.68 -1.98 8.46
C GLU A 107 -17.88 -2.84 8.07
N GLU A 108 -17.89 -3.42 6.87
CA GLU A 108 -18.94 -4.31 6.40
C GLU A 108 -19.08 -5.57 7.28
N ALA A 109 -17.98 -6.06 7.84
CA ALA A 109 -17.96 -7.18 8.78
C ALA A 109 -18.35 -6.81 10.22
N GLY A 110 -18.61 -5.53 10.49
CA GLY A 110 -19.03 -5.02 11.80
C GLY A 110 -17.91 -4.86 12.83
N PHE A 111 -16.66 -4.85 12.40
CA PHE A 111 -15.50 -4.61 13.27
C PHE A 111 -15.26 -3.10 13.49
N LYS A 112 -14.71 -2.79 14.66
CA LYS A 112 -14.35 -1.43 15.05
C LYS A 112 -13.09 -0.96 14.35
N GLU A 113 -12.83 0.34 14.44
CA GLU A 113 -11.57 0.95 14.00
C GLU A 113 -10.37 0.25 14.64
N HIS A 114 -9.31 0.03 13.86
CA HIS A 114 -8.09 -0.69 14.23
C HIS A 114 -8.24 -2.21 14.47
N GLU A 115 -9.37 -2.82 14.08
CA GLU A 115 -9.58 -4.27 14.17
C GLU A 115 -9.32 -5.02 12.84
N GLU A 116 -8.61 -4.40 11.90
CA GLU A 116 -8.27 -5.00 10.59
C GLU A 116 -7.49 -6.32 10.75
N GLY A 117 -6.64 -6.39 11.77
CA GLY A 117 -5.89 -7.60 12.09
C GLY A 117 -6.78 -8.79 12.47
N GLN A 118 -7.93 -8.55 13.10
CA GLN A 118 -8.91 -9.62 13.41
C GLN A 118 -9.52 -10.16 12.12
N LEU A 119 -9.92 -9.28 11.20
CA LEU A 119 -10.45 -9.69 9.90
C LEU A 119 -9.41 -10.51 9.10
N MET A 120 -8.13 -10.09 9.13
CA MET A 120 -7.04 -10.85 8.52
C MET A 120 -6.91 -12.25 9.11
N GLY A 121 -6.98 -12.38 10.43
CA GLY A 121 -6.91 -13.67 11.12
C GLY A 121 -8.08 -14.59 10.79
N ILE A 122 -9.30 -14.04 10.73
CA ILE A 122 -10.53 -14.78 10.43
C ILE A 122 -10.48 -15.44 9.03
N ALA A 123 -9.84 -14.79 8.06
CA ALA A 123 -9.72 -15.34 6.72
C ALA A 123 -9.07 -16.73 6.66
N ALA A 124 -8.23 -17.08 7.65
CA ALA A 124 -7.61 -18.39 7.73
C ALA A 124 -8.62 -19.53 8.04
N TYR A 125 -9.77 -19.22 8.57
CA TYR A 125 -10.76 -20.21 9.01
C TYR A 125 -11.80 -20.58 7.95
N LYS A 126 -11.76 -20.03 6.75
CA LYS A 126 -12.79 -20.24 5.70
C LYS A 126 -13.09 -21.72 5.43
N ASN A 127 -12.08 -22.56 5.43
CA ASN A 127 -12.20 -23.98 5.11
C ASN A 127 -12.15 -24.89 6.35
N THR A 128 -12.41 -24.34 7.52
CA THR A 128 -12.39 -25.08 8.78
C THR A 128 -13.78 -25.21 9.35
N ASN A 129 -14.01 -26.22 10.19
CA ASN A 129 -15.23 -26.34 10.95
C ASN A 129 -15.19 -25.35 12.13
N THR A 130 -15.85 -24.22 11.99
CA THR A 130 -15.85 -23.11 12.97
C THR A 130 -17.26 -22.60 13.22
N ASN A 131 -17.49 -22.03 14.40
CA ASN A 131 -18.75 -21.36 14.78
C ASN A 131 -18.76 -19.88 14.39
N LEU A 132 -17.77 -19.39 13.62
CA LEU A 132 -17.74 -18.01 13.15
C LEU A 132 -18.86 -17.75 12.15
N ASP A 133 -19.34 -16.51 12.14
CA ASP A 133 -20.37 -16.06 11.20
C ASP A 133 -19.89 -16.25 9.73
N LYS A 134 -20.73 -16.88 8.91
CA LYS A 134 -20.36 -17.19 7.52
C LYS A 134 -20.14 -15.95 6.66
N ASN A 135 -20.92 -14.89 6.88
CA ASN A 135 -20.75 -13.64 6.12
C ASN A 135 -19.42 -12.98 6.48
N VAL A 136 -19.05 -12.97 7.75
CA VAL A 136 -17.75 -12.44 8.21
C VAL A 136 -16.60 -13.24 7.62
N LEU A 137 -16.72 -14.58 7.57
CA LEU A 137 -15.73 -15.46 6.93
C LEU A 137 -15.58 -15.17 5.44
N GLU A 138 -16.67 -14.96 4.73
CA GLU A 138 -16.66 -14.64 3.30
C GLU A 138 -16.05 -13.28 3.03
N LEU A 139 -16.41 -12.24 3.82
CA LEU A 139 -15.83 -10.90 3.72
C LEU A 139 -14.34 -10.91 4.00
N ALA A 140 -13.91 -11.61 5.05
CA ALA A 140 -12.50 -11.75 5.40
C ALA A 140 -11.69 -12.42 4.28
N HIS A 141 -12.22 -13.50 3.70
CA HIS A 141 -11.56 -14.16 2.60
C HIS A 141 -11.51 -13.29 1.35
N LYS A 142 -12.61 -12.63 1.00
CA LYS A 142 -12.69 -11.73 -0.14
C LYS A 142 -11.71 -10.57 -0.01
N ALA A 143 -11.59 -9.97 1.18
CA ALA A 143 -10.60 -8.95 1.47
C ALA A 143 -9.17 -9.46 1.19
N GLN A 144 -8.83 -10.68 1.64
CA GLN A 144 -7.51 -11.27 1.39
C GLN A 144 -7.25 -11.50 -0.09
N GLU A 145 -8.18 -12.12 -0.82
CA GLU A 145 -7.95 -12.47 -2.21
C GLU A 145 -7.91 -11.24 -3.14
N GLU A 146 -8.85 -10.31 -3.00
CA GLU A 146 -8.89 -9.12 -3.84
C GLU A 146 -7.66 -8.24 -3.64
N THR A 147 -7.28 -8.00 -2.38
CA THR A 147 -6.10 -7.16 -2.09
C THR A 147 -4.79 -7.86 -2.47
N LEU A 148 -4.72 -9.19 -2.42
CA LEU A 148 -3.58 -9.93 -2.96
C LEU A 148 -3.42 -9.71 -4.47
N GLN A 149 -4.51 -9.83 -5.24
CA GLN A 149 -4.49 -9.61 -6.69
C GLN A 149 -4.06 -8.18 -7.05
N GLU A 150 -4.48 -7.19 -6.27
CA GLU A 150 -4.04 -5.81 -6.44
C GLU A 150 -2.52 -5.66 -6.19
N ARG A 151 -1.99 -6.33 -5.16
CA ARG A 151 -0.55 -6.29 -4.86
C ARG A 151 0.29 -6.99 -5.93
N ILE A 152 -0.20 -8.10 -6.48
CA ILE A 152 0.45 -8.76 -7.61
C ILE A 152 0.57 -7.77 -8.79
N LYS A 153 -0.54 -7.13 -9.17
CA LYS A 153 -0.54 -6.11 -10.24
C LYS A 153 0.38 -4.93 -9.95
N LEU A 154 0.48 -4.48 -8.70
CA LEU A 154 1.36 -3.39 -8.32
C LEU A 154 2.85 -3.78 -8.46
N ILE A 155 3.21 -5.03 -8.09
CA ILE A 155 4.56 -5.57 -8.28
C ILE A 155 4.88 -5.70 -9.77
N GLU A 156 3.97 -6.26 -10.56
CA GLU A 156 4.12 -6.35 -12.02
C GLU A 156 4.33 -4.96 -12.63
N LYS A 157 3.54 -3.97 -12.22
CA LYS A 157 3.71 -2.58 -12.62
C LYS A 157 5.09 -2.03 -12.22
N ALA A 158 5.55 -2.27 -10.99
CA ALA A 158 6.86 -1.84 -10.53
C ALA A 158 7.99 -2.38 -11.42
N MET A 159 7.88 -3.64 -11.83
CA MET A 159 8.84 -4.28 -12.72
C MET A 159 8.85 -3.69 -14.15
N THR A 160 7.80 -2.99 -14.56
CA THR A 160 7.82 -2.26 -15.87
C THR A 160 8.66 -0.98 -15.82
N TYR A 161 8.88 -0.42 -14.63
CA TYR A 161 9.66 0.81 -14.46
C TYR A 161 11.16 0.55 -14.31
N ASN A 162 11.53 -0.59 -13.72
CA ASN A 162 12.91 -0.94 -13.41
C ASN A 162 13.05 -2.45 -13.24
N ASP A 163 14.20 -3.00 -13.65
CA ASP A 163 14.52 -4.44 -13.57
C ASP A 163 15.15 -4.88 -12.23
N CYS A 164 15.19 -3.98 -11.24
CA CYS A 164 15.67 -4.27 -9.89
C CYS A 164 14.90 -5.44 -9.28
N LYS A 165 15.63 -6.42 -8.75
CA LYS A 165 15.05 -7.63 -8.16
C LYS A 165 14.76 -7.50 -6.66
N ASN A 166 15.19 -6.43 -6.02
CA ASN A 166 14.96 -6.19 -4.61
C ASN A 166 13.66 -5.40 -4.44
N ILE A 167 12.73 -5.99 -3.70
CA ILE A 167 11.41 -5.42 -3.41
C ILE A 167 11.30 -5.18 -1.91
N VAL A 168 11.03 -3.94 -1.54
CA VAL A 168 10.70 -3.55 -0.18
C VAL A 168 9.19 -3.31 -0.09
N LEU A 169 8.54 -3.92 0.90
CA LEU A 169 7.11 -3.77 1.18
C LEU A 169 6.94 -3.00 2.49
N SER A 170 6.23 -1.86 2.46
CA SER A 170 5.92 -1.03 3.65
C SER A 170 4.54 -0.35 3.52
N GLY A 171 4.09 0.33 4.57
CA GLY A 171 2.71 0.80 4.73
C GLY A 171 1.85 -0.22 5.47
N GLY A 172 0.82 0.24 6.18
CA GLY A 172 0.02 -0.56 7.12
C GLY A 172 -0.58 -1.85 6.54
N TYR A 173 -0.88 -1.87 5.23
CA TYR A 173 -1.33 -3.09 4.55
C TYR A 173 -0.33 -4.25 4.69
N HIS A 174 0.97 -3.96 4.68
CA HIS A 174 2.02 -4.98 4.72
C HIS A 174 2.28 -5.57 6.12
N LEU A 175 1.44 -5.25 7.12
CA LEU A 175 1.27 -6.06 8.33
C LEU A 175 0.58 -7.41 8.03
N ASN A 176 -0.01 -7.56 6.85
CA ASN A 176 -0.65 -8.78 6.37
C ASN A 176 0.39 -9.85 5.96
N CYS A 177 0.92 -10.57 6.94
CA CYS A 177 1.94 -11.57 6.72
C CYS A 177 1.50 -12.71 5.79
N SER A 178 0.20 -13.06 5.79
CA SER A 178 -0.34 -14.10 4.91
C SER A 178 -0.22 -13.70 3.44
N ASN A 179 -0.62 -12.48 3.09
CA ASN A 179 -0.51 -12.01 1.71
C ASN A 179 0.94 -11.73 1.32
N ASN A 180 1.77 -11.19 2.22
CA ASN A 180 3.21 -11.04 1.97
C ASN A 180 3.86 -12.39 1.61
N PHE A 181 3.53 -13.46 2.34
CA PHE A 181 4.04 -14.79 2.03
C PHE A 181 3.59 -15.32 0.66
N LYS A 182 2.32 -15.08 0.28
CA LYS A 182 1.80 -15.45 -1.03
C LYS A 182 2.51 -14.67 -2.15
N LEU A 183 2.83 -13.38 -1.94
CA LEU A 183 3.60 -12.56 -2.89
C LEU A 183 5.02 -13.13 -3.10
N VAL A 184 5.72 -13.48 -2.03
CA VAL A 184 7.05 -14.11 -2.11
C VAL A 184 6.99 -15.41 -2.92
N LYS A 185 5.96 -16.23 -2.72
CA LYS A 185 5.77 -17.45 -3.51
C LYS A 185 5.42 -17.21 -4.96
N HIS A 186 4.65 -16.14 -5.23
CA HIS A 186 4.22 -15.80 -6.58
C HIS A 186 5.37 -15.29 -7.46
N PHE A 187 6.34 -14.61 -6.85
CA PHE A 187 7.50 -14.02 -7.52
C PHE A 187 8.82 -14.60 -7.00
N PRO A 188 9.11 -15.89 -7.21
CA PRO A 188 10.30 -16.55 -6.65
C PRO A 188 11.63 -15.97 -7.18
N GLN A 189 11.59 -15.20 -8.25
CA GLN A 189 12.75 -14.53 -8.86
C GLN A 189 13.09 -13.18 -8.21
N LEU A 190 12.28 -12.69 -7.26
CA LEU A 190 12.47 -11.42 -6.58
C LEU A 190 12.93 -11.63 -5.13
N ASN A 191 13.72 -10.70 -4.63
CA ASN A 191 14.18 -10.65 -3.25
C ASN A 191 13.27 -9.73 -2.46
N PHE A 192 12.46 -10.27 -1.56
CA PHE A 192 11.53 -9.50 -0.77
C PHE A 192 12.09 -9.14 0.60
N PHE A 193 11.82 -7.92 1.03
CA PHE A 193 11.96 -7.48 2.40
C PHE A 193 10.68 -6.77 2.83
N VAL A 194 10.10 -7.19 3.95
CA VAL A 194 8.96 -6.52 4.57
C VAL A 194 9.47 -5.65 5.71
N ASP A 195 9.11 -4.36 5.70
CA ASP A 195 9.47 -3.42 6.75
C ASP A 195 8.97 -3.94 8.11
N PRO A 196 9.84 -4.12 9.12
CA PRO A 196 9.42 -4.60 10.44
C PRO A 196 8.52 -3.59 11.18
N ILE A 197 8.53 -2.32 10.76
CA ILE A 197 7.68 -1.25 11.30
C ILE A 197 6.83 -0.69 10.15
N ALA A 198 6.13 -1.58 9.43
CA ALA A 198 5.39 -1.22 8.23
C ALA A 198 4.24 -0.21 8.46
N HIS A 199 3.74 -0.06 9.69
CA HIS A 199 2.74 0.96 10.05
C HIS A 199 3.36 2.36 10.17
N ASP A 200 2.54 3.40 10.35
CA ASP A 200 2.94 4.81 10.40
C ASP A 200 4.09 5.13 11.37
N GLY A 201 4.25 4.35 12.44
CA GLY A 201 5.40 4.48 13.35
C GLY A 201 6.75 4.34 12.65
N GLY A 202 6.83 3.58 11.55
CA GLY A 202 8.05 3.44 10.74
C GLY A 202 8.45 4.72 10.02
N THR A 203 7.53 5.63 9.77
CA THR A 203 7.85 6.91 9.11
C THR A 203 8.81 7.76 9.93
N ALA A 204 8.79 7.65 11.27
CA ALA A 204 9.75 8.33 12.13
C ALA A 204 11.19 7.85 11.88
N VAL A 205 11.37 6.53 11.68
CA VAL A 205 12.67 5.97 11.27
C VAL A 205 13.03 6.44 9.86
N GLY A 206 12.05 6.48 8.96
CA GLY A 206 12.22 6.98 7.60
C GLY A 206 12.72 8.43 7.57
N VAL A 207 12.16 9.32 8.39
CA VAL A 207 12.62 10.71 8.54
C VAL A 207 14.08 10.74 9.02
N ALA A 208 14.38 10.05 10.11
CA ALA A 208 15.73 10.03 10.67
C ALA A 208 16.77 9.48 9.69
N ALA A 209 16.43 8.41 8.97
CA ALA A 209 17.29 7.84 7.96
C ALA A 209 17.44 8.76 6.75
N TYR A 210 16.37 9.45 6.34
CA TYR A 210 16.42 10.42 5.24
C TYR A 210 17.36 11.58 5.57
N ASP A 211 17.21 12.21 6.73
CA ASP A 211 18.06 13.33 7.16
C ASP A 211 19.54 12.93 7.32
N THR A 212 19.80 11.64 7.56
CA THR A 212 21.16 11.15 7.80
C THR A 212 21.88 10.76 6.51
N TYR A 213 21.17 10.20 5.52
CA TYR A 213 21.79 9.53 4.38
C TYR A 213 21.41 10.10 3.01
N TYR A 214 20.37 10.98 2.91
CA TYR A 214 19.83 11.51 1.68
C TYR A 214 19.86 13.04 1.61
#